data_9ae539f0c8cf8ccee1db0d4bad7ee2c8
#
_entry.id   9ae539f0c8cf8ccee1db0d4bad7ee2c8
#
_cell.length_a   1.000
_cell.length_b   1.000
_cell.length_c   1.000
_cell.angle_alpha   90.00
_cell.angle_beta   90.00
_cell.angle_gamma   90.00
#
_symmetry.space_group_name_H-M   'P 1'
#
loop_
_entity.id
_entity.type
_entity.pdbx_description
1 polymer ?
#
loop_
_entity_poly.entity_id
_entity_poly.type
_entity_poly.pdbx_seq_one_letter_code
_entity_poly.pdbx_strand_id
1 'polypeptide(L)'
;RQGVKSQLLRGTTQNDIVKEYLSRGTYIYPPLPSRRLIVDMFAFCQEWIPFWNPMNVCSYHLQEAGATPVQEIAYSLATAIDVLDAVKDSGQVPEDRMVNVVASISFFVNAGIRFVEETCKMRAFTQMWDRITEERYGITDPKARRFRYGVQVNSLGLTEAQPENNVQRIVLEA
;
A
#
# COMPACT_ATOMS: atom_id res chain seq x y z
N ARG A 1 27.00 4.34 -5.59
CA ARG A 1 28.39 4.28 -5.12
C ARG A 1 29.04 2.89 -5.33
N GLN A 2 28.24 1.86 -5.60
CA GLN A 2 28.71 0.49 -5.89
C GLN A 2 28.75 0.16 -7.39
N GLY A 3 28.61 1.15 -8.28
CA GLY A 3 28.66 0.96 -9.73
C GLY A 3 27.40 0.34 -10.35
N VAL A 4 26.33 0.12 -9.59
CA VAL A 4 25.06 -0.38 -10.12
C VAL A 4 24.30 0.76 -10.80
N LYS A 5 23.85 0.53 -12.03
CA LYS A 5 23.01 1.51 -12.75
C LYS A 5 21.67 1.68 -12.03
N SER A 6 21.21 2.94 -11.89
CA SER A 6 19.96 3.26 -11.19
C SER A 6 18.74 2.56 -11.79
N GLN A 7 18.72 2.40 -13.11
CA GLN A 7 17.62 1.71 -13.82
C GLN A 7 17.47 0.22 -13.47
N LEU A 8 18.46 -0.39 -12.81
CA LEU A 8 18.40 -1.78 -12.37
C LEU A 8 17.96 -1.93 -10.91
N LEU A 9 17.83 -0.81 -10.18
CA LEU A 9 17.44 -0.84 -8.78
C LEU A 9 15.98 -1.28 -8.64
N ARG A 10 15.76 -2.16 -7.67
CA ARG A 10 14.43 -2.67 -7.30
C ARG A 10 14.25 -2.53 -5.80
N GLY A 11 13.09 -2.12 -5.39
CA GLY A 11 12.78 -1.94 -3.99
C GLY A 11 11.46 -1.23 -3.78
N THR A 12 11.16 -0.93 -2.53
CA THR A 12 9.91 -0.26 -2.12
C THR A 12 10.22 0.73 -1.02
N THR A 13 9.67 1.94 -1.14
CA THR A 13 9.66 2.92 -0.05
C THR A 13 8.32 2.82 0.68
N GLN A 14 8.40 2.69 2.00
CA GLN A 14 7.22 2.78 2.87
C GLN A 14 7.10 4.22 3.38
N ASN A 15 6.33 5.04 2.68
CA ASN A 15 6.18 6.47 2.92
C ASN A 15 4.71 6.91 3.08
N ASP A 16 3.86 6.00 3.56
CA ASP A 16 2.45 6.28 3.83
C ASP A 16 2.32 7.23 5.03
N ILE A 17 2.22 8.54 4.75
CA ILE A 17 2.10 9.56 5.79
C ILE A 17 0.71 9.52 6.45
N VAL A 18 -0.33 9.13 5.72
CA VAL A 18 -1.70 9.12 6.26
C VAL A 18 -1.78 8.12 7.41
N LYS A 19 -1.22 6.91 7.25
CA LYS A 19 -1.21 5.93 8.33
C LYS A 19 -0.34 6.36 9.52
N GLU A 20 0.72 7.14 9.28
CA GLU A 20 1.52 7.69 10.39
C GLU A 20 0.69 8.65 11.26
N TYR A 21 -0.14 9.49 10.63
CA TYR A 21 -1.04 10.39 11.37
C TYR A 21 -2.20 9.64 12.05
N LEU A 22 -2.72 8.58 11.40
CA LEU A 22 -3.88 7.86 11.94
C LEU A 22 -3.52 6.85 13.03
N SER A 23 -2.34 6.24 12.99
CA SER A 23 -2.06 5.07 13.85
C SER A 23 -0.73 5.11 14.61
N ARG A 24 0.31 5.79 14.12
CA ARG A 24 1.65 5.69 14.72
C ARG A 24 2.17 6.98 15.35
N GLY A 25 1.75 8.14 14.86
CA GLY A 25 2.23 9.43 15.35
C GLY A 25 3.72 9.72 15.06
N THR A 26 4.34 8.99 14.15
CA THR A 26 5.76 9.11 13.80
C THR A 26 5.94 9.85 12.47
N TYR A 27 5.71 11.15 12.48
CA TYR A 27 5.85 12.01 11.32
C TYR A 27 6.80 13.17 11.60
N ILE A 28 7.48 13.66 10.55
CA ILE A 28 8.39 14.81 10.62
C ILE A 28 7.71 16.07 10.08
N TYR A 29 7.02 15.94 8.95
CA TYR A 29 6.38 17.03 8.24
C TYR A 29 4.86 16.94 8.34
N PRO A 30 4.14 18.09 8.26
CA PRO A 30 2.69 18.09 8.11
C PRO A 30 2.20 17.31 6.89
N PRO A 31 0.90 16.92 6.80
CA PRO A 31 0.38 16.09 5.71
C PRO A 31 0.64 16.65 4.31
N LEU A 32 0.38 17.94 4.07
CA LEU A 32 0.53 18.53 2.74
C LEU A 32 1.99 18.54 2.24
N PRO A 33 3.00 18.99 3.03
CA PRO A 33 4.40 18.85 2.63
C PRO A 33 4.83 17.40 2.41
N SER A 34 4.35 16.47 3.24
CA SER A 34 4.64 15.04 3.08
C SER A 34 4.04 14.46 1.80
N ARG A 35 2.81 14.86 1.45
CA ARG A 35 2.14 14.48 0.21
C ARG A 35 2.93 14.98 -1.02
N ARG A 36 3.46 16.22 -0.97
CA ARG A 36 4.33 16.75 -2.01
C ARG A 36 5.58 15.89 -2.22
N LEU A 37 6.26 15.48 -1.13
CA LEU A 37 7.44 14.62 -1.21
C LEU A 37 7.12 13.26 -1.85
N ILE A 38 5.92 12.71 -1.61
CA ILE A 38 5.48 11.48 -2.26
C ILE A 38 5.34 11.70 -3.78
N VAL A 39 4.74 12.81 -4.20
CA VAL A 39 4.60 13.16 -5.63
C VAL A 39 5.97 13.30 -6.29
N ASP A 40 6.91 14.04 -5.65
CA ASP A 40 8.28 14.20 -6.13
C ASP A 40 9.00 12.84 -6.27
N MET A 41 8.74 11.89 -5.35
CA MET A 41 9.27 10.52 -5.46
C MET A 41 8.71 9.76 -6.65
N PHE A 42 7.40 9.89 -6.95
CA PHE A 42 6.82 9.26 -8.14
C PHE A 42 7.47 9.80 -9.41
N ALA A 43 7.57 11.12 -9.54
CA ALA A 43 8.20 11.75 -10.69
C ALA A 43 9.65 11.28 -10.87
N PHE A 44 10.45 11.30 -9.80
CA PHE A 44 11.83 10.83 -9.82
C PHE A 44 11.94 9.34 -10.19
N CYS A 45 11.11 8.48 -9.60
CA CYS A 45 11.18 7.04 -9.86
C CYS A 45 10.80 6.71 -11.30
N GLN A 46 9.79 7.35 -11.87
CA GLN A 46 9.38 7.13 -13.26
C GLN A 46 10.48 7.47 -14.26
N GLU A 47 11.37 8.40 -13.94
CA GLU A 47 12.44 8.83 -14.81
C GLU A 47 13.76 8.04 -14.59
N TRP A 48 14.14 7.85 -13.32
CA TRP A 48 15.50 7.41 -12.97
C TRP A 48 15.60 5.99 -12.45
N ILE A 49 14.56 5.48 -11.79
CA ILE A 49 14.53 4.14 -11.17
C ILE A 49 13.20 3.42 -11.42
N PRO A 50 12.87 3.09 -12.67
CA PRO A 50 11.53 2.67 -13.09
C PRO A 50 11.03 1.35 -12.47
N PHE A 51 11.92 0.56 -11.85
CA PHE A 51 11.55 -0.68 -11.17
C PHE A 51 11.41 -0.53 -9.65
N TRP A 52 11.42 0.70 -9.15
CA TRP A 52 11.20 1.00 -7.75
C TRP A 52 9.72 1.27 -7.48
N ASN A 53 9.19 0.75 -6.36
CA ASN A 53 7.86 1.11 -5.88
C ASN A 53 7.99 2.37 -5.00
N PRO A 54 7.59 3.55 -5.47
CA PRO A 54 7.78 4.79 -4.73
C PRO A 54 6.84 4.95 -3.54
N MET A 55 5.77 4.14 -3.49
CA MET A 55 4.76 4.17 -2.43
C MET A 55 4.34 2.76 -2.04
N ASN A 56 4.25 2.54 -0.72
CA ASN A 56 3.62 1.38 -0.13
C ASN A 56 2.53 1.84 0.84
N VAL A 57 1.28 1.55 0.52
CA VAL A 57 0.13 1.85 1.38
C VAL A 57 0.03 0.78 2.46
N CYS A 58 0.20 1.20 3.73
CA CYS A 58 0.30 0.30 4.85
C CYS A 58 -0.95 0.32 5.72
N SER A 59 -1.76 -0.71 5.63
CA SER A 59 -2.99 -0.81 6.41
C SER A 59 -2.86 -1.63 7.69
N TYR A 60 -1.85 -2.48 7.81
CA TYR A 60 -1.74 -3.34 8.98
C TYR A 60 -1.64 -2.54 10.30
N HIS A 61 -0.99 -1.39 10.30
CA HIS A 61 -0.92 -0.50 11.45
C HIS A 61 -2.30 0.04 11.86
N LEU A 62 -3.19 0.26 10.90
CA LEU A 62 -4.55 0.71 11.16
C LEU A 62 -5.35 -0.37 11.89
N GLN A 63 -5.23 -1.62 11.46
CA GLN A 63 -5.89 -2.75 12.12
C GLN A 63 -5.32 -2.98 13.52
N GLU A 64 -4.01 -2.89 13.71
CA GLU A 64 -3.39 -2.98 15.06
C GLU A 64 -3.82 -1.82 15.97
N ALA A 65 -4.15 -0.65 15.41
CA ALA A 65 -4.73 0.47 16.14
C ALA A 65 -6.25 0.35 16.36
N GLY A 66 -6.88 -0.75 15.92
CA GLY A 66 -8.29 -1.06 16.18
C GLY A 66 -9.24 -0.87 15.01
N ALA A 67 -8.75 -0.61 13.79
CA ALA A 67 -9.60 -0.55 12.62
C ALA A 67 -10.20 -1.93 12.30
N THR A 68 -11.47 -1.95 11.95
CA THR A 68 -12.14 -3.15 11.44
C THR A 68 -11.65 -3.48 10.03
N PRO A 69 -11.82 -4.72 9.52
CA PRO A 69 -11.44 -5.07 8.14
C PRO A 69 -12.08 -4.17 7.09
N VAL A 70 -13.31 -3.72 7.30
CA VAL A 70 -14.00 -2.77 6.39
C VAL A 70 -13.34 -1.40 6.42
N GLN A 71 -12.98 -0.91 7.60
CA GLN A 71 -12.27 0.36 7.76
C GLN A 71 -10.85 0.27 7.17
N GLU A 72 -10.18 -0.88 7.33
CA GLU A 72 -8.86 -1.11 6.73
C GLU A 72 -8.92 -0.96 5.20
N ILE A 73 -9.90 -1.60 4.54
CA ILE A 73 -10.11 -1.44 3.10
C ILE A 73 -10.37 0.03 2.74
N ALA A 74 -11.32 0.65 3.43
CA ALA A 74 -11.75 2.02 3.11
C ALA A 74 -10.62 3.03 3.24
N TYR A 75 -9.87 3.00 4.33
CA TYR A 75 -8.77 3.95 4.58
C TYR A 75 -7.58 3.72 3.64
N SER A 76 -7.24 2.45 3.36
CA SER A 76 -6.15 2.13 2.45
C SER A 76 -6.43 2.57 1.03
N LEU A 77 -7.63 2.27 0.53
CA LEU A 77 -8.02 2.68 -0.82
C LEU A 77 -8.17 4.20 -0.93
N ALA A 78 -8.70 4.86 0.10
CA ALA A 78 -8.77 6.32 0.14
C ALA A 78 -7.37 6.95 0.12
N THR A 79 -6.40 6.41 0.87
CA THR A 79 -5.01 6.86 0.84
C THR A 79 -4.39 6.67 -0.55
N ALA A 80 -4.61 5.51 -1.18
CA ALA A 80 -4.10 5.26 -2.54
C ALA A 80 -4.72 6.22 -3.57
N ILE A 81 -6.01 6.49 -3.47
CA ILE A 81 -6.72 7.46 -4.33
C ILE A 81 -6.15 8.86 -4.13
N ASP A 82 -5.98 9.32 -2.88
CA ASP A 82 -5.42 10.66 -2.60
C ASP A 82 -4.03 10.83 -3.20
N VAL A 83 -3.19 9.81 -3.11
CA VAL A 83 -1.84 9.83 -3.71
C VAL A 83 -1.91 9.85 -5.23
N LEU A 84 -2.75 9.02 -5.85
CA LEU A 84 -2.90 8.98 -7.31
C LEU A 84 -3.44 10.29 -7.85
N ASP A 85 -4.45 10.87 -7.20
CA ASP A 85 -4.99 12.19 -7.54
C ASP A 85 -3.90 13.27 -7.41
N ALA A 86 -3.10 13.25 -6.33
CA ALA A 86 -2.00 14.19 -6.15
C ALA A 86 -0.95 14.10 -7.26
N VAL A 87 -0.58 12.89 -7.66
CA VAL A 87 0.38 12.68 -8.76
C VAL A 87 -0.19 13.21 -10.07
N LYS A 88 -1.44 12.89 -10.37
CA LYS A 88 -2.14 13.34 -11.57
C LYS A 88 -2.26 14.86 -11.62
N ASP A 89 -2.74 15.49 -10.55
CA ASP A 89 -2.99 16.94 -10.46
C ASP A 89 -1.69 17.74 -10.46
N SER A 90 -0.59 17.17 -10.03
CA SER A 90 0.72 17.85 -10.03
C SER A 90 1.25 18.15 -11.42
N GLY A 91 0.85 17.37 -12.43
CA GLY A 91 1.39 17.45 -13.79
C GLY A 91 2.87 17.06 -13.92
N GLN A 92 3.52 16.59 -12.83
CA GLN A 92 4.93 16.19 -12.86
C GLN A 92 5.16 14.87 -13.60
N VAL A 93 4.14 14.00 -13.63
CA VAL A 93 4.17 12.75 -14.39
C VAL A 93 3.25 12.89 -15.59
N PRO A 94 3.73 12.65 -16.82
CA PRO A 94 2.90 12.66 -18.03
C PRO A 94 1.71 11.70 -17.93
N GLU A 95 0.59 12.08 -18.53
CA GLU A 95 -0.66 11.31 -18.43
C GLU A 95 -0.52 9.89 -19.00
N ASP A 96 0.23 9.72 -20.08
CA ASP A 96 0.53 8.43 -20.69
C ASP A 96 1.35 7.50 -19.77
N ARG A 97 2.00 8.03 -18.73
CA ARG A 97 2.74 7.26 -17.72
C ARG A 97 1.92 6.94 -16.47
N MET A 98 0.67 7.40 -16.37
CA MET A 98 -0.17 7.08 -15.20
C MET A 98 -0.39 5.57 -15.03
N VAL A 99 -0.37 4.79 -16.08
CA VAL A 99 -0.38 3.32 -16.02
C VAL A 99 0.80 2.77 -15.20
N ASN A 100 1.99 3.34 -15.35
CA ASN A 100 3.17 2.94 -14.59
C ASN A 100 3.09 3.40 -13.13
N VAL A 101 2.51 4.57 -12.88
CA VAL A 101 2.27 5.08 -11.52
C VAL A 101 1.37 4.10 -10.75
N VAL A 102 0.23 3.74 -11.31
CA VAL A 102 -0.70 2.75 -10.73
C VAL A 102 0.01 1.41 -10.50
N ALA A 103 0.73 0.91 -11.52
CA ALA A 103 1.45 -0.35 -11.43
C ALA A 103 2.59 -0.34 -10.41
N SER A 104 3.08 0.82 -9.98
CA SER A 104 4.18 0.95 -9.01
C SER A 104 3.71 1.09 -7.56
N ILE A 105 2.40 1.27 -7.31
CA ILE A 105 1.87 1.24 -5.94
C ILE A 105 1.84 -0.20 -5.44
N SER A 106 2.24 -0.39 -4.20
CA SER A 106 2.10 -1.64 -3.47
C SER A 106 1.37 -1.41 -2.16
N PHE A 107 0.83 -2.49 -1.60
CA PHE A 107 0.11 -2.45 -0.34
C PHE A 107 0.77 -3.37 0.68
N PHE A 108 0.56 -3.07 1.95
CA PHE A 108 0.98 -3.93 3.06
C PHE A 108 -0.19 -4.05 4.02
N VAL A 109 -0.87 -5.19 3.94
CA VAL A 109 -2.14 -5.45 4.60
C VAL A 109 -1.97 -6.40 5.77
N ASN A 110 -2.96 -6.48 6.64
CA ASN A 110 -2.96 -7.37 7.78
C ASN A 110 -3.77 -8.63 7.51
N ALA A 111 -3.41 -9.75 8.17
CA ALA A 111 -4.22 -10.95 8.26
C ALA A 111 -4.34 -11.37 9.72
N GLY A 112 -5.57 -11.45 10.21
CA GLY A 112 -5.89 -11.88 11.56
C GLY A 112 -6.51 -13.28 11.59
N ILE A 113 -6.76 -13.79 12.79
CA ILE A 113 -7.24 -15.15 13.02
C ILE A 113 -8.65 -15.45 12.47
N ARG A 114 -9.41 -14.42 12.09
CA ARG A 114 -10.75 -14.60 11.53
C ARG A 114 -10.68 -14.98 10.05
N PHE A 115 -10.22 -16.17 9.77
CA PHE A 115 -9.87 -16.70 8.44
C PHE A 115 -10.87 -16.33 7.33
N VAL A 116 -12.18 -16.56 7.53
CA VAL A 116 -13.20 -16.26 6.49
C VAL A 116 -13.31 -14.76 6.23
N GLU A 117 -13.33 -13.96 7.29
CA GLU A 117 -13.41 -12.49 7.18
C GLU A 117 -12.18 -11.93 6.46
N GLU A 118 -10.99 -12.38 6.82
CA GLU A 118 -9.73 -11.95 6.20
C GLU A 118 -9.64 -12.37 4.73
N THR A 119 -10.06 -13.60 4.41
CA THR A 119 -10.14 -14.05 3.01
C THR A 119 -11.09 -13.17 2.20
N CYS A 120 -12.27 -12.84 2.74
CA CYS A 120 -13.23 -11.95 2.08
C CYS A 120 -12.64 -10.54 1.91
N LYS A 121 -11.93 -10.02 2.91
CA LYS A 121 -11.23 -8.74 2.85
C LYS A 121 -10.24 -8.68 1.69
N MET A 122 -9.36 -9.68 1.54
CA MET A 122 -8.37 -9.71 0.46
C MET A 122 -9.02 -9.76 -0.93
N ARG A 123 -10.12 -10.52 -1.06
CA ARG A 123 -10.90 -10.56 -2.31
C ARG A 123 -11.55 -9.22 -2.60
N ALA A 124 -12.12 -8.56 -1.60
CA ALA A 124 -12.71 -7.23 -1.74
C ALA A 124 -11.67 -6.17 -2.14
N PHE A 125 -10.51 -6.15 -1.49
CA PHE A 125 -9.39 -5.28 -1.89
C PHE A 125 -9.05 -5.43 -3.36
N THR A 126 -8.88 -6.68 -3.82
CA THR A 126 -8.52 -6.96 -5.21
C THR A 126 -9.57 -6.45 -6.19
N GLN A 127 -10.84 -6.73 -5.94
CA GLN A 127 -11.94 -6.31 -6.81
C GLN A 127 -12.13 -4.78 -6.81
N MET A 128 -12.05 -4.15 -5.63
CA MET A 128 -12.22 -2.71 -5.52
C MET A 128 -11.06 -1.95 -6.16
N TRP A 129 -9.82 -2.40 -5.97
CA TRP A 129 -8.64 -1.79 -6.59
C TRP A 129 -8.71 -1.88 -8.11
N ASP A 130 -9.04 -3.05 -8.66
CA ASP A 130 -9.21 -3.25 -10.10
C ASP A 130 -10.24 -2.28 -10.67
N ARG A 131 -11.42 -2.21 -10.06
CA ARG A 131 -12.49 -1.30 -10.47
C ARG A 131 -12.11 0.18 -10.36
N ILE A 132 -11.50 0.59 -9.23
CA ILE A 132 -11.08 1.99 -9.02
C ILE A 132 -10.07 2.41 -10.09
N THR A 133 -9.08 1.57 -10.35
CA THR A 133 -8.02 1.91 -11.32
C THR A 133 -8.53 1.94 -12.75
N GLU A 134 -9.53 1.12 -13.09
CA GLU A 134 -10.20 1.16 -14.39
C GLU A 134 -11.13 2.37 -14.52
N GLU A 135 -12.09 2.52 -13.61
CA GLU A 135 -13.17 3.51 -13.74
C GLU A 135 -12.68 4.95 -13.50
N ARG A 136 -11.78 5.16 -12.51
CA ARG A 136 -11.34 6.50 -12.13
C ARG A 136 -10.10 6.98 -12.90
N TYR A 137 -9.19 6.06 -13.22
CA TYR A 137 -7.90 6.41 -13.87
C TYR A 137 -7.79 5.92 -15.30
N GLY A 138 -8.79 5.20 -15.82
CA GLY A 138 -8.82 4.74 -17.20
C GLY A 138 -7.75 3.71 -17.56
N ILE A 139 -7.24 2.98 -16.57
CA ILE A 139 -6.19 1.98 -16.80
C ILE A 139 -6.79 0.74 -17.45
N THR A 140 -6.42 0.47 -18.68
CA THR A 140 -6.94 -0.68 -19.45
C THR A 140 -6.09 -1.95 -19.31
N ASP A 141 -4.79 -1.82 -18.96
CA ASP A 141 -3.91 -2.98 -18.78
C ASP A 141 -4.24 -3.71 -17.47
N PRO A 142 -4.76 -4.95 -17.50
CA PRO A 142 -5.09 -5.72 -16.31
C PRO A 142 -3.85 -6.08 -15.47
N LYS A 143 -2.63 -6.05 -16.04
CA LYS A 143 -1.39 -6.27 -15.28
C LYS A 143 -1.07 -5.08 -14.39
N ALA A 144 -1.32 -3.86 -14.88
CA ALA A 144 -1.12 -2.64 -14.13
C ALA A 144 -2.15 -2.48 -13.00
N ARG A 145 -3.36 -3.01 -13.17
CA ARG A 145 -4.45 -2.98 -12.19
C ARG A 145 -4.33 -4.02 -11.07
N ARG A 146 -3.34 -4.90 -11.10
CA ARG A 146 -3.17 -5.92 -10.06
C ARG A 146 -3.00 -5.30 -8.68
N PHE A 147 -3.80 -5.75 -7.73
CA PHE A 147 -3.59 -5.46 -6.32
C PHE A 147 -2.35 -6.23 -5.83
N ARG A 148 -1.22 -5.52 -5.73
CA ARG A 148 0.06 -6.09 -5.29
C ARG A 148 0.26 -5.79 -3.82
N TYR A 149 0.35 -6.82 -3.01
CA TYR A 149 0.43 -6.65 -1.56
C TYR A 149 1.35 -7.69 -0.90
N GLY A 150 1.93 -7.28 0.22
CA GLY A 150 2.47 -8.17 1.24
C GLY A 150 1.46 -8.30 2.38
N VAL A 151 1.51 -9.39 3.09
CA VAL A 151 0.65 -9.65 4.25
C VAL A 151 1.50 -9.65 5.52
N GLN A 152 1.05 -8.90 6.52
CA GLN A 152 1.51 -9.02 7.89
C GLN A 152 0.59 -9.97 8.63
N VAL A 153 1.14 -11.07 9.11
CA VAL A 153 0.44 -11.93 10.06
C VAL A 153 0.27 -11.18 11.37
N ASN A 154 -0.97 -11.12 11.87
CA ASN A 154 -1.31 -10.27 13.01
C ASN A 154 -0.79 -10.86 14.32
N SER A 155 0.00 -10.08 15.06
CA SER A 155 0.49 -10.49 16.38
C SER A 155 -0.54 -10.36 17.51
N LEU A 156 -1.62 -9.60 17.30
CA LEU A 156 -2.65 -9.38 18.32
C LEU A 156 -3.46 -10.65 18.67
N GLY A 157 -3.49 -11.62 17.75
CA GLY A 157 -4.12 -12.92 17.96
C GLY A 157 -3.27 -13.90 18.76
N LEU A 158 -1.99 -13.61 18.95
CA LEU A 158 -1.06 -14.49 19.68
C LEU A 158 -1.19 -14.28 21.19
N THR A 159 -0.97 -15.36 21.96
CA THR A 159 -1.08 -15.32 23.42
C THR A 159 0.15 -15.93 24.10
N GLU A 160 0.47 -15.46 25.30
CA GLU A 160 1.50 -16.07 26.15
C GLU A 160 1.01 -17.37 26.79
N ALA A 161 -0.30 -17.48 27.01
CA ALA A 161 -0.90 -18.70 27.50
C ALA A 161 -0.90 -19.77 26.41
N GLN A 162 -0.29 -20.94 26.68
CA GLN A 162 -0.12 -22.04 25.73
C GLN A 162 0.55 -21.56 24.42
N PRO A 163 1.80 -21.07 24.48
CA PRO A 163 2.49 -20.45 23.36
C PRO A 163 2.68 -21.39 22.16
N GLU A 164 2.70 -22.70 22.36
CA GLU A 164 2.74 -23.74 21.32
C GLU A 164 1.54 -23.64 20.36
N ASN A 165 0.39 -23.18 20.83
CA ASN A 165 -0.79 -22.98 19.98
C ASN A 165 -0.64 -21.78 19.04
N ASN A 166 0.34 -20.91 19.24
CA ASN A 166 0.60 -19.79 18.35
C ASN A 166 1.03 -20.26 16.95
N VAL A 167 1.66 -21.43 16.85
CA VAL A 167 2.00 -22.01 15.53
C VAL A 167 0.73 -22.22 14.71
N GLN A 168 -0.32 -22.76 15.30
CA GLN A 168 -1.59 -22.97 14.61
C GLN A 168 -2.32 -21.67 14.30
N ARG A 169 -2.27 -20.68 15.21
CA ARG A 169 -2.84 -19.36 14.97
C ARG A 169 -2.18 -18.70 13.76
N ILE A 170 -0.85 -18.70 13.71
CA ILE A 170 -0.09 -18.15 12.59
C ILE A 170 -0.42 -18.87 11.27
N VAL A 171 -0.56 -20.18 11.29
CA VAL A 171 -0.95 -20.94 10.08
C VAL A 171 -2.35 -20.57 9.59
N LEU A 172 -3.29 -20.27 10.49
CA LEU A 172 -4.63 -19.81 10.11
C LEU A 172 -4.64 -18.37 9.55
N GLU A 173 -3.66 -17.55 9.94
CA GLU A 173 -3.53 -16.16 9.48
C GLU A 173 -2.75 -16.04 8.16
N ALA A 174 -1.93 -17.02 7.83
CA ALA A 174 -1.09 -17.06 6.63
C ALA A 174 -1.80 -17.65 5.41
#